data_808a388c9d86a38dec46de3ec227bdb9
#
_entry.id   808a388c9d86a38dec46de3ec227bdb9
#
_cell.length_a   1.000
_cell.length_b   1.000
_cell.length_c   1.000
_cell.angle_alpha   90.00
_cell.angle_beta   90.00
_cell.angle_gamma   90.00
#
_symmetry.space_group_name_H-M   'P 1'
#
loop_
_entity.id
_entity.type
_entity.pdbx_description
1 polymer ?
#
loop_
_entity_poly.entity_id
_entity_poly.type
_entity_poly.pdbx_seq_one_letter_code
_entity_poly.pdbx_strand_id
1 'polypeptide(L)'
;MNSDSDLQIAGDILAVQHLLQPAREHPVTVAEFAGLARSIAADRAQWEHLVEYDATSRWYHRLRTGPGYEVWLLSWVPGQGSGLHDHGPSSGVLTVLQGELTERTERGERSLAAGSQRVFAPGYAHEVVNDALEPAVSLHVYYPGLTEMPMHTAANCTTETVPV
;
A
#
# COMPACT_ATOMS: atom_id res chain seq x y z
N MET A 1 16.46 -7.61 -53.35
CA MET A 1 14.99 -7.57 -53.19
C MET A 1 14.71 -7.08 -51.81
N ASN A 2 14.52 -5.79 -51.65
CA ASN A 2 14.10 -5.22 -50.37
C ASN A 2 12.60 -5.41 -50.23
N SER A 3 12.19 -6.08 -49.21
CA SER A 3 10.80 -6.39 -48.98
C SER A 3 10.04 -5.12 -48.58
N ASP A 4 9.13 -4.70 -49.47
CA ASP A 4 8.11 -3.68 -49.14
C ASP A 4 7.30 -4.01 -47.88
N SER A 5 7.42 -5.25 -47.37
CA SER A 5 6.74 -5.72 -46.17
C SER A 5 7.20 -5.03 -44.89
N ASP A 6 8.49 -4.65 -44.76
CA ASP A 6 9.00 -4.03 -43.53
C ASP A 6 8.49 -2.59 -43.36
N LEU A 7 8.31 -1.88 -44.48
CA LEU A 7 7.73 -0.53 -44.49
C LEU A 7 6.22 -0.57 -44.21
N GLN A 8 5.55 -1.61 -44.65
CA GLN A 8 4.13 -1.79 -44.43
C GLN A 8 3.81 -2.12 -42.97
N ILE A 9 4.65 -2.94 -42.32
CA ILE A 9 4.55 -3.24 -40.87
C ILE A 9 4.75 -1.96 -40.06
N ALA A 10 5.71 -1.12 -40.37
CA ALA A 10 5.93 0.15 -39.67
C ALA A 10 4.77 1.13 -39.87
N GLY A 11 4.16 1.17 -41.07
CA GLY A 11 2.95 1.95 -41.34
C GLY A 11 1.74 1.47 -40.55
N ASP A 12 1.55 0.17 -40.45
CA ASP A 12 0.45 -0.44 -39.70
C ASP A 12 0.58 -0.19 -38.19
N ILE A 13 1.77 -0.23 -37.61
CA ILE A 13 2.03 0.10 -36.22
C ILE A 13 1.68 1.57 -35.94
N LEU A 14 1.98 2.49 -36.82
CA LEU A 14 1.62 3.89 -36.67
C LEU A 14 0.11 4.13 -36.85
N ALA A 15 -0.54 3.37 -37.70
CA ALA A 15 -1.99 3.45 -37.90
C ALA A 15 -2.82 2.92 -36.75
N VAL A 16 -2.26 2.05 -35.91
CA VAL A 16 -2.94 1.43 -34.75
C VAL A 16 -2.95 2.34 -33.50
N GLN A 17 -2.21 3.43 -33.48
CA GLN A 17 -2.15 4.33 -32.30
C GLN A 17 -3.52 4.84 -31.86
N HIS A 18 -4.47 5.03 -32.76
CA HIS A 18 -5.83 5.44 -32.42
C HIS A 18 -6.67 4.32 -31.76
N LEU A 19 -6.19 3.08 -31.80
CA LEU A 19 -6.80 1.93 -31.10
C LEU A 19 -6.26 1.75 -29.69
N LEU A 20 -5.20 2.48 -29.31
CA LEU A 20 -4.75 2.49 -27.91
C LEU A 20 -5.84 3.12 -27.06
N GLN A 21 -6.25 2.40 -26.05
CA GLN A 21 -7.20 2.95 -25.09
C GLN A 21 -6.62 4.23 -24.48
N PRO A 22 -7.41 5.29 -24.32
CA PRO A 22 -6.94 6.48 -23.64
C PRO A 22 -6.38 6.11 -22.28
N ALA A 23 -5.35 6.82 -21.83
CA ALA A 23 -4.79 6.64 -20.50
C ALA A 23 -5.92 6.75 -19.47
N ARG A 24 -5.99 5.78 -18.57
CA ARG A 24 -7.02 5.79 -17.53
C ARG A 24 -6.79 6.98 -16.60
N GLU A 25 -7.86 7.66 -16.25
CA GLU A 25 -7.82 8.78 -15.31
C GLU A 25 -7.50 8.33 -13.88
N HIS A 26 -7.75 7.04 -13.57
CA HIS A 26 -7.61 6.49 -12.22
C HIS A 26 -6.90 5.14 -12.24
N PRO A 27 -6.08 4.84 -11.21
CA PRO A 27 -5.52 3.51 -11.02
C PRO A 27 -6.60 2.45 -10.86
N VAL A 28 -6.41 1.28 -11.45
CA VAL A 28 -7.31 0.12 -11.30
C VAL A 28 -6.56 -1.20 -11.14
N THR A 29 -5.26 -1.22 -11.35
CA THR A 29 -4.41 -2.39 -11.19
C THR A 29 -3.44 -2.23 -10.03
N VAL A 30 -2.98 -3.35 -9.48
CA VAL A 30 -1.95 -3.37 -8.41
C VAL A 30 -0.71 -2.56 -8.79
N ALA A 31 -0.25 -2.70 -10.04
CA ALA A 31 0.92 -1.97 -10.52
C ALA A 31 0.69 -0.45 -10.56
N GLU A 32 -0.50 -0.02 -10.95
CA GLU A 32 -0.88 1.40 -10.98
C GLU A 32 -1.01 1.97 -9.57
N PHE A 33 -1.60 1.24 -8.60
CA PHE A 33 -1.64 1.66 -7.20
C PHE A 33 -0.25 1.71 -6.56
N ALA A 34 0.60 0.73 -6.85
CA ALA A 34 1.99 0.75 -6.42
C ALA A 34 2.76 1.93 -7.04
N GLY A 35 2.49 2.25 -8.32
CA GLY A 35 3.02 3.42 -9.01
C GLY A 35 2.55 4.73 -8.39
N LEU A 36 1.25 4.86 -8.07
CA LEU A 36 0.68 6.01 -7.36
C LEU A 36 1.38 6.23 -6.01
N ALA A 37 1.53 5.17 -5.22
CA ALA A 37 2.20 5.26 -3.93
C ALA A 37 3.66 5.74 -4.06
N ARG A 38 4.41 5.22 -5.06
CA ARG A 38 5.78 5.68 -5.34
C ARG A 38 5.84 7.14 -5.80
N SER A 39 4.89 7.57 -6.64
CA SER A 39 4.82 8.95 -7.11
C SER A 39 4.58 9.93 -5.95
N ILE A 40 3.67 9.60 -5.04
CA ILE A 40 3.42 10.42 -3.85
C ILE A 40 4.64 10.40 -2.93
N ALA A 41 5.24 9.23 -2.70
CA ALA A 41 6.43 9.09 -1.86
C ALA A 41 7.61 9.94 -2.33
N ALA A 42 7.80 10.02 -3.65
CA ALA A 42 8.88 10.80 -4.27
C ALA A 42 8.67 12.32 -4.16
N ASP A 43 7.43 12.78 -4.05
CA ASP A 43 7.10 14.19 -3.93
C ASP A 43 6.78 14.57 -2.47
N ARG A 44 7.82 14.88 -1.70
CA ARG A 44 7.70 15.24 -0.27
C ARG A 44 6.75 16.41 -0.01
N ALA A 45 6.62 17.32 -0.98
CA ALA A 45 5.73 18.47 -0.83
C ALA A 45 4.25 18.08 -0.69
N GLN A 46 3.87 16.89 -1.17
CA GLN A 46 2.50 16.39 -1.04
C GLN A 46 2.15 15.90 0.38
N TRP A 47 3.12 15.56 1.22
CA TRP A 47 2.82 14.87 2.48
C TRP A 47 3.62 15.35 3.69
N GLU A 48 4.87 15.81 3.54
CA GLU A 48 5.76 16.08 4.68
C GLU A 48 5.21 17.12 5.66
N HIS A 49 4.60 18.18 5.15
CA HIS A 49 4.02 19.26 5.95
C HIS A 49 2.75 18.88 6.72
N LEU A 50 2.16 17.73 6.39
CA LEU A 50 0.94 17.21 7.04
C LEU A 50 1.27 16.28 8.22
N VAL A 51 2.50 15.78 8.31
CA VAL A 51 2.88 14.77 9.31
C VAL A 51 2.88 15.35 10.70
N GLU A 52 2.10 14.71 11.58
CA GLU A 52 2.10 14.98 13.00
C GLU A 52 2.47 13.71 13.76
N TYR A 53 3.00 13.85 14.97
CA TYR A 53 3.35 12.74 15.84
C TYR A 53 2.59 12.85 17.14
N ASP A 54 1.91 11.77 17.54
CA ASP A 54 1.18 11.68 18.80
C ASP A 54 1.73 10.50 19.60
N ALA A 55 2.17 10.78 20.83
CA ALA A 55 2.74 9.77 21.71
C ALA A 55 1.70 8.83 22.33
N THR A 56 0.43 9.20 22.32
CA THR A 56 -0.66 8.46 22.97
C THR A 56 -1.41 7.56 22.00
N SER A 57 -1.56 8.01 20.77
CA SER A 57 -2.25 7.25 19.72
C SER A 57 -1.52 7.38 18.39
N ARG A 58 -1.57 6.35 17.56
CA ARG A 58 -0.99 6.43 16.23
C ARG A 58 -1.76 7.46 15.40
N TRP A 59 -1.04 8.48 14.93
CA TRP A 59 -1.62 9.50 14.06
C TRP A 59 -1.83 8.97 12.64
N TYR A 60 -2.92 9.38 12.02
CA TYR A 60 -3.24 9.07 10.64
C TYR A 60 -4.02 10.22 9.97
N HIS A 61 -3.80 10.38 8.67
CA HIS A 61 -4.45 11.39 7.85
C HIS A 61 -4.82 10.79 6.50
N ARG A 62 -6.08 10.98 6.08
CA ARG A 62 -6.52 10.58 4.74
C ARG A 62 -6.08 11.62 3.73
N LEU A 63 -5.00 11.30 3.00
CA LEU A 63 -4.36 12.21 2.05
C LEU A 63 -5.19 12.41 0.78
N ARG A 64 -5.84 11.33 0.29
CA ARG A 64 -6.57 11.34 -0.96
C ARG A 64 -7.67 10.28 -0.98
N THR A 65 -8.76 10.60 -1.66
CA THR A 65 -9.79 9.63 -2.06
C THR A 65 -9.97 9.71 -3.55
N GLY A 66 -10.06 8.55 -4.20
CA GLY A 66 -10.36 8.44 -5.63
C GLY A 66 -11.39 7.35 -5.89
N PRO A 67 -11.82 7.16 -7.14
CA PRO A 67 -12.76 6.11 -7.50
C PRO A 67 -12.21 4.73 -7.13
N GLY A 68 -12.82 4.08 -6.14
CA GLY A 68 -12.45 2.75 -5.69
C GLY A 68 -11.15 2.65 -4.88
N TYR A 69 -10.59 3.76 -4.38
CA TYR A 69 -9.39 3.70 -3.54
C TYR A 69 -9.29 4.86 -2.55
N GLU A 70 -8.48 4.66 -1.52
CA GLU A 70 -8.09 5.67 -0.54
C GLU A 70 -6.59 5.65 -0.33
N VAL A 71 -6.01 6.82 -0.03
CA VAL A 71 -4.60 6.99 0.33
C VAL A 71 -4.51 7.59 1.73
N TRP A 72 -3.79 6.91 2.61
CA TRP A 72 -3.61 7.30 4.00
C TRP A 72 -2.14 7.52 4.32
N LEU A 73 -1.89 8.55 5.12
CA LEU A 73 -0.59 8.87 5.69
C LEU A 73 -0.63 8.53 7.19
N LEU A 74 0.37 7.81 7.68
CA LEU A 74 0.48 7.40 9.07
C LEU A 74 1.85 7.76 9.61
N SER A 75 1.90 8.22 10.86
CA SER A 75 3.13 8.35 11.61
C SER A 75 3.19 7.37 12.79
N TRP A 76 4.39 7.00 13.16
CA TRP A 76 4.66 5.98 14.17
C TRP A 76 5.81 6.47 15.06
N VAL A 77 5.54 6.80 16.31
CA VAL A 77 6.62 6.98 17.28
C VAL A 77 7.14 5.62 17.75
N PRO A 78 8.37 5.51 18.27
CA PRO A 78 8.92 4.26 18.78
C PRO A 78 7.95 3.52 19.71
N GLY A 79 7.77 2.22 19.48
CA GLY A 79 6.87 1.35 20.24
C GLY A 79 5.42 1.32 19.76
N GLN A 80 5.00 2.18 18.84
CA GLN A 80 3.66 2.13 18.27
C GLN A 80 3.52 1.00 17.25
N GLY A 81 2.38 0.31 17.29
CA GLY A 81 2.02 -0.76 16.37
C GLY A 81 0.56 -0.74 15.97
N SER A 82 0.24 -1.48 14.92
CA SER A 82 -1.14 -1.63 14.44
C SER A 82 -1.92 -2.69 15.21
N GLY A 83 -1.23 -3.60 15.91
CA GLY A 83 -1.78 -4.90 16.27
C GLY A 83 -1.95 -5.80 15.04
N LEU A 84 -2.17 -7.08 15.28
CA LEU A 84 -2.43 -8.04 14.20
C LEU A 84 -3.82 -7.78 13.61
N HIS A 85 -3.89 -7.51 12.32
CA HIS A 85 -5.13 -7.15 11.62
C HIS A 85 -5.07 -7.58 10.16
N ASP A 86 -6.20 -7.54 9.49
CA ASP A 86 -6.31 -7.56 8.03
C ASP A 86 -7.16 -6.37 7.54
N HIS A 87 -7.43 -6.30 6.25
CA HIS A 87 -8.16 -5.18 5.65
C HIS A 87 -9.47 -5.64 4.98
N GLY A 88 -10.02 -6.76 5.46
CA GLY A 88 -11.25 -7.33 4.90
C GLY A 88 -11.14 -7.54 3.38
N PRO A 89 -12.07 -6.98 2.59
CA PRO A 89 -12.07 -7.14 1.14
C PRO A 89 -11.04 -6.27 0.42
N SER A 90 -10.33 -5.36 1.13
CA SER A 90 -9.40 -4.45 0.50
C SER A 90 -8.03 -5.09 0.27
N SER A 91 -7.49 -4.89 -0.92
CA SER A 91 -6.06 -5.02 -1.17
C SER A 91 -5.35 -3.73 -0.75
N GLY A 92 -4.04 -3.79 -0.57
CA GLY A 92 -3.31 -2.58 -0.18
C GLY A 92 -1.88 -2.53 -0.66
N VAL A 93 -1.36 -1.32 -0.63
CA VAL A 93 0.05 -1.01 -0.83
C VAL A 93 0.51 -0.20 0.37
N LEU A 94 1.53 -0.68 1.08
CA LEU A 94 2.25 0.05 2.12
C LEU A 94 3.58 0.52 1.54
N THR A 95 3.93 1.78 1.73
CA THR A 95 5.23 2.34 1.36
C THR A 95 5.79 3.11 2.55
N VAL A 96 7.00 2.78 3.00
CA VAL A 96 7.69 3.52 4.07
C VAL A 96 8.31 4.76 3.46
N LEU A 97 7.94 5.93 3.97
CA LEU A 97 8.41 7.24 3.51
C LEU A 97 9.63 7.72 4.28
N GLN A 98 9.67 7.43 5.58
CA GLN A 98 10.73 7.86 6.50
C GLN A 98 10.86 6.84 7.63
N GLY A 99 12.09 6.66 8.13
CA GLY A 99 12.40 5.74 9.23
C GLY A 99 12.35 4.28 8.80
N GLU A 100 12.04 3.42 9.74
CA GLU A 100 11.97 1.97 9.57
C GLU A 100 10.77 1.42 10.33
N LEU A 101 10.10 0.43 9.75
CA LEU A 101 9.00 -0.32 10.34
C LEU A 101 9.29 -1.82 10.25
N THR A 102 8.73 -2.58 11.15
CA THR A 102 8.76 -4.05 11.11
C THR A 102 7.37 -4.57 10.74
N GLU A 103 7.29 -5.39 9.69
CA GLU A 103 6.10 -6.16 9.37
C GLU A 103 6.22 -7.55 9.98
N ARG A 104 5.22 -7.96 10.76
CA ARG A 104 5.10 -9.29 11.40
C ARG A 104 3.93 -10.05 10.79
N THR A 105 4.17 -11.31 10.47
CA THR A 105 3.18 -12.24 9.93
C THR A 105 3.39 -13.61 10.55
N GLU A 106 2.48 -14.55 10.30
CA GLU A 106 2.68 -15.96 10.69
C GLU A 106 3.98 -16.59 10.12
N ARG A 107 4.50 -16.02 9.02
CA ARG A 107 5.73 -16.51 8.36
C ARG A 107 7.01 -15.88 8.89
N GLY A 108 6.92 -14.98 9.86
CA GLY A 108 8.04 -14.29 10.45
C GLY A 108 7.98 -12.78 10.32
N GLU A 109 9.10 -12.14 10.60
CA GLU A 109 9.26 -10.69 10.62
C GLU A 109 10.07 -10.20 9.43
N ARG A 110 9.82 -8.97 9.02
CA ARG A 110 10.55 -8.28 7.96
C ARG A 110 10.75 -6.80 8.31
N SER A 111 11.99 -6.34 8.26
CA SER A 111 12.29 -4.91 8.32
C SER A 111 11.95 -4.23 7.00
N LEU A 112 11.37 -3.05 7.10
CA LEU A 112 10.95 -2.18 6.01
C LEU A 112 11.56 -0.79 6.22
N ALA A 113 12.71 -0.54 5.61
CA ALA A 113 13.34 0.77 5.61
C ALA A 113 12.62 1.75 4.67
N ALA A 114 12.93 3.04 4.78
CA ALA A 114 12.43 4.07 3.88
C ALA A 114 12.65 3.68 2.41
N GLY A 115 11.63 3.82 1.58
CA GLY A 115 11.58 3.37 0.18
C GLY A 115 11.06 1.94 0.00
N SER A 116 10.96 1.13 1.07
CA SER A 116 10.36 -0.20 0.99
C SER A 116 8.89 -0.12 0.65
N GLN A 117 8.43 -1.02 -0.21
CA GLN A 117 7.03 -1.14 -0.60
C GLN A 117 6.53 -2.58 -0.44
N ARG A 118 5.34 -2.73 0.13
CA ARG A 118 4.63 -4.01 0.29
C ARG A 118 3.29 -3.94 -0.38
N VAL A 119 2.92 -5.03 -1.05
CA VAL A 119 1.59 -5.21 -1.62
C VAL A 119 0.95 -6.41 -0.92
N PHE A 120 -0.29 -6.28 -0.52
CA PHE A 120 -1.03 -7.34 0.14
C PHE A 120 -2.43 -7.52 -0.45
N ALA A 121 -2.86 -8.78 -0.48
CA ALA A 121 -4.17 -9.21 -0.97
C ALA A 121 -5.26 -9.00 0.11
N PRO A 122 -6.55 -9.05 -0.25
CA PRO A 122 -7.64 -9.10 0.71
C PRO A 122 -7.43 -10.20 1.76
N GLY A 123 -7.75 -9.91 3.01
CA GLY A 123 -7.60 -10.86 4.12
C GLY A 123 -6.16 -11.20 4.51
N TYR A 124 -5.16 -10.50 3.98
CA TYR A 124 -3.77 -10.68 4.39
C TYR A 124 -3.57 -10.13 5.81
N ALA A 125 -3.38 -11.05 6.76
CA ALA A 125 -3.18 -10.71 8.16
C ALA A 125 -1.72 -10.35 8.46
N HIS A 126 -1.50 -9.18 9.06
CA HIS A 126 -0.19 -8.70 9.46
C HIS A 126 -0.28 -7.72 10.65
N GLU A 127 0.85 -7.52 11.29
CA GLU A 127 1.10 -6.43 12.21
C GLU A 127 2.22 -5.56 11.65
N VAL A 128 2.08 -4.25 11.77
CA VAL A 128 3.14 -3.29 11.48
C VAL A 128 3.48 -2.55 12.76
N VAL A 129 4.77 -2.46 13.09
CA VAL A 129 5.23 -1.84 14.34
C VAL A 129 6.50 -1.03 14.09
N ASN A 130 6.65 0.06 14.84
CA ASN A 130 7.92 0.79 14.93
C ASN A 130 8.74 0.26 16.11
N ASP A 131 9.62 -0.70 15.84
CA ASP A 131 10.58 -1.23 16.80
C ASP A 131 11.90 -0.45 16.80
N ALA A 132 12.06 0.55 15.92
CA ALA A 132 13.23 1.40 15.86
C ALA A 132 13.21 2.48 16.94
N LEU A 133 14.31 3.22 17.08
CA LEU A 133 14.45 4.32 18.04
C LEU A 133 13.97 5.67 17.48
N GLU A 134 13.77 5.76 16.17
CA GLU A 134 13.37 6.97 15.47
C GLU A 134 11.92 6.86 15.00
N PRO A 135 11.19 7.99 14.90
CA PRO A 135 9.88 7.99 14.31
C PRO A 135 9.88 7.56 12.84
N ALA A 136 8.82 6.90 12.43
CA ALA A 136 8.62 6.50 11.04
C ALA A 136 7.35 7.11 10.44
N VAL A 137 7.31 7.20 9.11
CA VAL A 137 6.15 7.64 8.34
C VAL A 137 5.89 6.65 7.22
N SER A 138 4.63 6.28 7.03
CA SER A 138 4.21 5.38 5.97
C SER A 138 3.01 5.89 5.19
N LEU A 139 2.93 5.52 3.93
CA LEU A 139 1.82 5.75 3.03
C LEU A 139 1.12 4.43 2.74
N HIS A 140 -0.19 4.42 2.84
CA HIS A 140 -1.02 3.25 2.57
C HIS A 140 -2.04 3.57 1.50
N VAL A 141 -2.15 2.72 0.50
CA VAL A 141 -3.21 2.76 -0.51
C VAL A 141 -4.09 1.53 -0.34
N TYR A 142 -5.39 1.73 -0.15
CA TYR A 142 -6.38 0.65 -0.07
C TYR A 142 -7.31 0.69 -1.25
N TYR A 143 -7.56 -0.47 -1.86
CA TYR A 143 -8.47 -0.64 -2.99
C TYR A 143 -9.20 -2.01 -2.93
N PRO A 144 -10.56 -2.02 -2.90
CA PRO A 144 -11.40 -0.85 -2.64
C PRO A 144 -11.00 -0.12 -1.37
N GLY A 145 -11.52 1.11 -1.17
CA GLY A 145 -11.30 1.86 0.07
C GLY A 145 -11.72 1.05 1.30
N LEU A 146 -11.10 1.34 2.44
CA LEU A 146 -11.34 0.60 3.68
C LEU A 146 -12.81 0.71 4.12
N THR A 147 -13.44 -0.43 4.34
CA THR A 147 -14.79 -0.54 4.95
C THR A 147 -14.70 -1.15 6.35
N GLU A 148 -13.67 -1.97 6.58
CA GLU A 148 -13.44 -2.66 7.85
C GLU A 148 -11.94 -2.95 8.02
N MET A 149 -11.50 -3.11 9.24
CA MET A 149 -10.15 -3.53 9.60
C MET A 149 -10.25 -4.53 10.75
N PRO A 150 -10.52 -5.81 10.46
CA PRO A 150 -10.65 -6.84 11.48
C PRO A 150 -9.36 -7.00 12.28
N MET A 151 -9.48 -6.93 13.61
CA MET A 151 -8.38 -7.14 14.54
C MET A 151 -8.34 -8.60 14.97
N HIS A 152 -7.17 -9.19 14.93
CA HIS A 152 -6.93 -10.56 15.36
C HIS A 152 -6.24 -10.57 16.72
N THR A 153 -6.73 -11.40 17.65
CA THR A 153 -6.06 -11.64 18.91
C THR A 153 -5.28 -12.95 18.83
N ALA A 154 -4.14 -13.02 19.50
CA ALA A 154 -3.31 -14.23 19.54
C ALA A 154 -4.06 -15.47 20.12
N ALA A 155 -5.20 -15.28 20.76
CA ALA A 155 -6.04 -16.33 21.33
C ALA A 155 -6.89 -17.09 20.28
N ASN A 156 -7.00 -16.61 19.06
CA ASN A 156 -7.81 -17.26 18.02
C ASN A 156 -7.10 -18.45 17.33
N CYS A 157 -5.92 -18.83 17.80
CA CYS A 157 -5.20 -20.03 17.34
C CYS A 157 -5.45 -21.26 18.20
N THR A 158 -6.29 -21.18 19.24
CA THR A 158 -6.73 -22.34 20.03
C THR A 158 -8.25 -22.49 19.93
N THR A 159 -8.69 -23.46 19.16
CA THR A 159 -10.01 -24.05 19.25
C THR A 159 -10.19 -24.65 20.64
N GLU A 160 -10.70 -23.88 21.60
CA GLU A 160 -11.29 -24.45 22.79
C GLU A 160 -12.69 -24.97 22.44
N THR A 161 -12.79 -26.25 22.19
CA THR A 161 -14.03 -27.01 22.30
C THR A 161 -14.41 -27.03 23.78
N VAL A 162 -15.41 -26.25 24.15
CA VAL A 162 -16.08 -26.36 25.44
C VAL A 162 -16.93 -27.64 25.38
N PRO A 163 -16.72 -28.63 26.26
CA PRO A 163 -17.63 -29.77 26.34
C PRO A 163 -18.93 -29.34 27.05
N VAL A 164 -20.03 -29.82 26.51
CA VAL A 164 -21.37 -29.77 27.08
C VAL A 164 -21.45 -30.64 28.30
#